data_35bca32387926de12c81da996d0e8cb0
#
_entry.id   35bca32387926de12c81da996d0e8cb0
#
_cell.length_a   1.000
_cell.length_b   1.000
_cell.length_c   1.000
_cell.angle_alpha   90.00
_cell.angle_beta   90.00
_cell.angle_gamma   90.00
#
_symmetry.space_group_name_H-M   'P 1'
#
loop_
_entity.id
_entity.type
_entity.pdbx_description
1 polymer ?
#
loop_
_entity_poly.entity_id
_entity_poly.type
_entity_poly.pdbx_seq_one_letter_code
_entity_poly.pdbx_strand_id
1 'polypeptide(L)'
;MGLESPTVRATLVLTDGSSVSFEVGAATADGASCYAWREGSEDVQVVDIALLNAFSCSMADLYVTESAPGSSSVTAFEVDRGGDVLSMTYLEEGSDAAYSSFYQWFLQDGDALRALDTSKARTLANVVNRITWKSCVDTAYADDAAATYGFDDPVLTATLSYTNDDEPSEYVLVVGSKASSSTYYAHPA
;
A
#
# COMPACT_ATOMS: atom_id res chain seq x y z
N MET A 1 -28.31 27.24 0.84
CA MET A 1 -26.91 27.18 1.38
C MET A 1 -26.60 25.82 2.01
N GLY A 2 -27.55 25.05 2.49
CA GLY A 2 -27.35 23.68 3.02
C GLY A 2 -26.77 23.63 4.42
N LEU A 3 -26.75 24.73 5.16
CA LEU A 3 -26.21 24.82 6.51
C LEU A 3 -27.14 24.31 7.60
N GLU A 4 -28.46 24.13 7.30
CA GLU A 4 -29.40 23.45 8.22
C GLU A 4 -29.11 21.95 8.32
N SER A 5 -28.50 21.38 7.29
CA SER A 5 -27.97 20.01 7.25
C SER A 5 -26.63 20.02 6.53
N PRO A 6 -25.56 20.45 7.22
CA PRO A 6 -24.25 20.65 6.60
C PRO A 6 -23.66 19.32 6.12
N THR A 7 -22.99 19.37 4.98
CA THR A 7 -22.29 18.22 4.41
C THR A 7 -21.10 17.81 5.30
N VAL A 8 -20.46 18.80 5.92
CA VAL A 8 -19.32 18.59 6.82
C VAL A 8 -19.48 19.44 8.07
N ARG A 9 -19.16 18.85 9.22
CA ARG A 9 -18.88 19.56 10.48
C ARG A 9 -17.46 19.23 10.89
N ALA A 10 -16.64 20.25 11.15
CA ALA A 10 -15.28 20.07 11.60
C ALA A 10 -15.01 20.92 12.83
N THR A 11 -14.26 20.35 13.77
CA THR A 11 -13.79 21.06 14.97
C THR A 11 -12.28 20.96 15.03
N LEU A 12 -11.63 22.12 15.07
CA LEU A 12 -10.21 22.23 15.29
C LEU A 12 -9.96 22.46 16.78
N VAL A 13 -9.18 21.61 17.39
CA VAL A 13 -8.70 21.80 18.77
C VAL A 13 -7.29 22.39 18.68
N LEU A 14 -7.12 23.57 19.26
CA LEU A 14 -5.85 24.29 19.24
C LEU A 14 -4.95 23.85 20.40
N THR A 15 -3.67 24.15 20.32
CA THR A 15 -2.67 23.76 21.33
C THR A 15 -2.88 24.40 22.70
N ASP A 16 -3.62 25.51 22.76
CA ASP A 16 -4.03 26.17 24.00
C ASP A 16 -5.28 25.56 24.64
N GLY A 17 -5.86 24.50 24.03
CA GLY A 17 -7.07 23.81 24.47
C GLY A 17 -8.37 24.48 24.00
N SER A 18 -8.32 25.61 23.31
CA SER A 18 -9.48 26.20 22.69
C SER A 18 -9.91 25.43 21.45
N SER A 19 -11.16 25.59 21.01
CA SER A 19 -11.68 24.94 19.82
C SER A 19 -12.39 25.93 18.90
N VAL A 20 -12.32 25.63 17.61
CA VAL A 20 -13.05 26.34 16.57
C VAL A 20 -13.84 25.33 15.75
N SER A 21 -15.16 25.48 15.74
CA SER A 21 -16.04 24.63 14.92
C SER A 21 -16.53 25.38 13.71
N PHE A 22 -16.64 24.68 12.59
CA PHE A 22 -17.23 25.23 11.39
C PHE A 22 -18.05 24.17 10.65
N GLU A 23 -19.02 24.63 9.90
CA GLU A 23 -19.91 23.84 9.07
C GLU A 23 -19.73 24.23 7.60
N VAL A 24 -19.67 23.21 6.74
CA VAL A 24 -19.63 23.38 5.28
C VAL A 24 -20.92 22.82 4.69
N GLY A 25 -21.64 23.66 4.01
CA GLY A 25 -22.93 23.34 3.39
C GLY A 25 -22.77 22.93 1.92
N ALA A 26 -23.77 23.27 1.11
CA ALA A 26 -23.83 22.90 -0.30
C ALA A 26 -22.80 23.68 -1.14
N ALA A 27 -22.42 23.11 -2.28
CA ALA A 27 -21.70 23.82 -3.32
C ALA A 27 -22.57 24.95 -3.91
N THR A 28 -21.92 25.98 -4.43
CA THR A 28 -22.55 27.04 -5.22
C THR A 28 -23.03 26.50 -6.58
N ALA A 29 -23.92 27.21 -7.24
CA ALA A 29 -24.50 26.74 -8.50
C ALA A 29 -23.51 26.53 -9.64
N ASP A 30 -22.37 27.22 -9.60
CA ASP A 30 -21.26 27.06 -10.55
C ASP A 30 -20.30 25.92 -10.19
N GLY A 31 -20.46 25.32 -8.99
CA GLY A 31 -19.63 24.24 -8.50
C GLY A 31 -18.20 24.65 -8.10
N ALA A 32 -17.86 25.94 -8.15
CA ALA A 32 -16.51 26.43 -7.87
C ALA A 32 -16.27 26.73 -6.39
N SER A 33 -17.33 26.90 -5.62
CA SER A 33 -17.27 27.31 -4.21
C SER A 33 -18.29 26.54 -3.38
N CYS A 34 -18.23 26.68 -2.06
CA CYS A 34 -19.24 26.17 -1.13
C CYS A 34 -19.52 27.20 -0.03
N TYR A 35 -20.66 27.02 0.65
CA TYR A 35 -21.02 27.88 1.77
C TYR A 35 -20.40 27.30 3.05
N ALA A 36 -19.79 28.16 3.85
CA ALA A 36 -19.24 27.81 5.15
C ALA A 36 -19.71 28.78 6.24
N TRP A 37 -19.89 28.25 7.43
CA TRP A 37 -20.25 29.00 8.61
C TRP A 37 -19.36 28.58 9.80
N ARG A 38 -18.83 29.53 10.54
CA ARG A 38 -18.06 29.30 11.75
C ARG A 38 -18.95 29.49 12.96
N GLU A 39 -18.90 28.59 13.92
CA GLU A 39 -19.63 28.70 15.18
C GLU A 39 -19.33 30.04 15.87
N GLY A 40 -20.42 30.74 16.28
CA GLY A 40 -20.33 32.07 16.89
C GLY A 40 -20.19 33.25 15.91
N SER A 41 -20.21 32.98 14.59
CA SER A 41 -20.25 34.05 13.56
C SER A 41 -21.71 34.36 13.18
N GLU A 42 -21.99 35.62 12.90
CA GLU A 42 -23.24 36.08 12.33
C GLU A 42 -23.26 35.93 10.78
N ASP A 43 -22.07 35.74 10.19
CA ASP A 43 -21.87 35.74 8.74
C ASP A 43 -21.68 34.32 8.16
N VAL A 44 -22.32 34.07 7.03
CA VAL A 44 -22.03 32.91 6.16
C VAL A 44 -21.02 33.34 5.10
N GLN A 45 -19.98 32.58 4.93
CA GLN A 45 -18.92 32.82 3.96
C GLN A 45 -19.10 31.94 2.73
N VAL A 46 -18.58 32.38 1.59
CA VAL A 46 -18.36 31.56 0.41
C VAL A 46 -16.86 31.25 0.33
N VAL A 47 -16.51 29.99 0.27
CA VAL A 47 -15.13 29.51 0.25
C VAL A 47 -14.89 28.58 -0.95
N ASP A 48 -13.65 28.36 -1.31
CA ASP A 48 -13.31 27.48 -2.42
C ASP A 48 -13.83 26.06 -2.18
N ILE A 49 -14.31 25.39 -3.22
CA ILE A 49 -14.83 24.02 -3.19
C ILE A 49 -13.77 23.02 -2.70
N ALA A 50 -12.50 23.35 -2.81
CA ALA A 50 -11.39 22.51 -2.31
C ALA A 50 -11.54 22.23 -0.81
N LEU A 51 -12.13 23.15 -0.02
CA LEU A 51 -12.40 22.89 1.40
C LEU A 51 -13.38 21.74 1.59
N LEU A 52 -14.49 21.69 0.84
CA LEU A 52 -15.47 20.62 0.90
C LEU A 52 -14.84 19.29 0.43
N ASN A 53 -14.06 19.31 -0.65
CA ASN A 53 -13.38 18.15 -1.18
C ASN A 53 -12.35 17.58 -0.20
N ALA A 54 -11.61 18.43 0.51
CA ALA A 54 -10.62 18.00 1.51
C ALA A 54 -11.25 17.22 2.67
N PHE A 55 -12.47 17.59 3.07
CA PHE A 55 -13.20 16.87 4.13
C PHE A 55 -14.06 15.70 3.64
N SER A 56 -14.08 15.44 2.34
CA SER A 56 -14.77 14.29 1.75
C SER A 56 -13.90 13.04 1.71
N CYS A 57 -12.68 13.09 2.26
CA CYS A 57 -11.81 11.94 2.37
C CYS A 57 -12.37 10.90 3.37
N SER A 58 -12.14 9.63 3.07
CA SER A 58 -12.41 8.53 3.99
C SER A 58 -11.21 8.31 4.93
N MET A 59 -11.41 7.54 6.02
CA MET A 59 -10.28 7.11 6.87
C MET A 59 -9.25 6.32 6.07
N ALA A 60 -9.68 5.55 5.07
CA ALA A 60 -8.79 4.78 4.21
C ALA A 60 -7.86 5.68 3.36
N ASP A 61 -8.33 6.87 2.96
CA ASP A 61 -7.51 7.83 2.23
C ASP A 61 -6.42 8.48 3.09
N LEU A 62 -6.61 8.48 4.41
CA LEU A 62 -5.68 9.05 5.39
C LEU A 62 -4.73 8.00 5.99
N TYR A 63 -4.98 6.73 5.71
CA TYR A 63 -4.18 5.65 6.27
C TYR A 63 -2.81 5.58 5.60
N VAL A 64 -1.77 5.52 6.41
CA VAL A 64 -0.39 5.32 5.93
C VAL A 64 -0.21 3.83 5.66
N THR A 65 -0.17 3.45 4.38
CA THR A 65 0.14 2.08 3.98
C THR A 65 1.61 1.77 4.23
N GLU A 66 1.90 0.52 4.58
CA GLU A 66 3.27 0.07 4.72
C GLU A 66 4.03 0.23 3.41
N SER A 67 5.25 0.73 3.49
CA SER A 67 6.10 0.92 2.31
C SER A 67 6.69 -0.42 1.86
N ALA A 68 6.81 -0.60 0.55
CA ALA A 68 7.63 -1.67 0.00
C ALA A 68 9.08 -1.54 0.47
N PRO A 69 9.85 -2.64 0.55
CA PRO A 69 11.25 -2.61 1.00
C PRO A 69 12.12 -1.62 0.24
N GLY A 70 11.99 -1.54 -1.10
CA GLY A 70 12.79 -0.67 -1.95
C GLY A 70 14.28 -0.97 -1.89
N SER A 71 14.66 -2.13 -1.35
CA SER A 71 16.07 -2.49 -1.13
C SER A 71 16.84 -2.63 -2.44
N SER A 72 18.09 -2.20 -2.45
CA SER A 72 19.06 -2.49 -3.51
C SER A 72 19.74 -3.85 -3.35
N SER A 73 19.63 -4.47 -2.17
CA SER A 73 20.36 -5.67 -1.75
C SER A 73 19.42 -6.87 -1.57
N VAL A 74 18.63 -7.16 -2.61
CA VAL A 74 17.76 -8.35 -2.61
C VAL A 74 18.60 -9.61 -2.79
N THR A 75 18.44 -10.57 -1.88
CA THR A 75 19.24 -11.80 -1.81
C THR A 75 18.47 -13.05 -2.24
N ALA A 76 17.15 -13.08 -2.06
CA ALA A 76 16.31 -14.17 -2.53
C ALA A 76 14.88 -13.69 -2.84
N PHE A 77 14.17 -14.49 -3.61
CA PHE A 77 12.77 -14.28 -3.91
C PHE A 77 12.06 -15.61 -4.09
N GLU A 78 10.97 -15.79 -3.39
CA GLU A 78 10.12 -16.97 -3.48
C GLU A 78 8.67 -16.60 -3.77
N VAL A 79 8.01 -17.39 -4.59
CA VAL A 79 6.55 -17.28 -4.83
C VAL A 79 5.95 -18.66 -4.70
N ASP A 80 5.00 -18.80 -3.78
CA ASP A 80 4.12 -19.96 -3.66
C ASP A 80 2.75 -19.64 -4.27
N ARG A 81 2.27 -20.50 -5.16
CA ARG A 81 0.97 -20.44 -5.81
C ARG A 81 0.20 -21.72 -5.54
N GLY A 82 -0.26 -21.88 -4.29
CA GLY A 82 -1.00 -23.10 -3.91
C GLY A 82 -0.16 -24.37 -3.99
N GLY A 83 1.11 -24.29 -3.61
CA GLY A 83 2.07 -25.40 -3.60
C GLY A 83 2.97 -25.50 -4.84
N ASP A 84 2.75 -24.65 -5.87
CA ASP A 84 3.71 -24.46 -6.97
C ASP A 84 4.71 -23.37 -6.58
N VAL A 85 5.86 -23.78 -6.08
CA VAL A 85 6.88 -22.90 -5.51
C VAL A 85 7.97 -22.59 -6.52
N LEU A 86 8.17 -21.30 -6.79
CA LEU A 86 9.34 -20.78 -7.50
C LEU A 86 10.27 -20.12 -6.47
N SER A 87 11.48 -20.66 -6.29
CA SER A 87 12.47 -20.07 -5.39
C SER A 87 13.72 -19.68 -6.17
N MET A 88 14.16 -18.43 -6.00
CA MET A 88 15.34 -17.87 -6.65
C MET A 88 16.28 -17.28 -5.60
N THR A 89 17.57 -17.48 -5.78
CA THR A 89 18.61 -16.91 -4.91
C THR A 89 19.60 -16.08 -5.71
N TYR A 90 20.09 -15.01 -5.10
CA TYR A 90 21.18 -14.19 -5.61
C TYR A 90 22.51 -14.66 -5.00
N LEU A 91 23.50 -14.84 -5.85
CA LEU A 91 24.87 -15.15 -5.42
C LEU A 91 25.82 -14.08 -5.95
N GLU A 92 26.68 -13.60 -5.07
CA GLU A 92 27.68 -12.60 -5.44
C GLU A 92 28.69 -13.17 -6.44
N GLU A 93 29.28 -12.29 -7.24
CA GLU A 93 30.38 -12.64 -8.14
C GLU A 93 31.55 -13.21 -7.34
N GLY A 94 32.08 -14.35 -7.79
CA GLY A 94 33.16 -15.06 -7.11
C GLY A 94 32.71 -16.19 -6.19
N SER A 95 31.41 -16.43 -6.01
CA SER A 95 30.91 -17.68 -5.44
C SER A 95 31.13 -18.85 -6.42
N ASP A 96 31.26 -20.06 -5.90
CA ASP A 96 31.54 -21.29 -6.72
C ASP A 96 30.46 -21.53 -7.81
N ALA A 97 29.23 -21.02 -7.60
CA ALA A 97 28.12 -21.15 -8.53
C ALA A 97 27.97 -19.93 -9.47
N ALA A 98 28.42 -18.74 -9.07
CA ALA A 98 28.32 -17.50 -9.85
C ALA A 98 29.58 -17.27 -10.67
N TYR A 99 29.60 -17.78 -11.90
CA TYR A 99 30.77 -17.72 -12.78
C TYR A 99 30.86 -16.44 -13.64
N SER A 100 29.89 -15.54 -13.51
CA SER A 100 30.01 -14.20 -14.07
C SER A 100 28.92 -13.27 -13.53
N SER A 101 29.13 -11.95 -13.63
CA SER A 101 28.14 -10.94 -13.24
C SER A 101 26.82 -10.99 -14.06
N PHE A 102 26.79 -11.72 -15.17
CA PHE A 102 25.59 -11.95 -15.96
C PHE A 102 24.68 -13.05 -15.36
N TYR A 103 25.23 -13.94 -14.52
CA TYR A 103 24.55 -15.10 -13.96
C TYR A 103 24.70 -15.10 -12.44
N GLN A 104 24.05 -14.15 -11.80
CA GLN A 104 24.05 -14.01 -10.35
C GLN A 104 22.74 -14.50 -9.70
N TRP A 105 21.70 -14.72 -10.49
CA TRP A 105 20.43 -15.27 -10.03
C TRP A 105 20.28 -16.72 -10.46
N PHE A 106 19.88 -17.56 -9.53
CA PHE A 106 19.74 -18.99 -9.71
C PHE A 106 18.38 -19.47 -9.24
N LEU A 107 17.76 -20.35 -10.03
CA LEU A 107 16.59 -21.11 -9.62
C LEU A 107 17.07 -22.29 -8.76
N GLN A 108 16.45 -22.48 -7.61
CA GLN A 108 16.64 -23.65 -6.77
C GLN A 108 15.77 -24.81 -7.34
N ASP A 109 16.40 -25.92 -7.72
CA ASP A 109 15.75 -27.11 -8.23
C ASP A 109 16.29 -28.34 -7.46
N GLY A 110 15.69 -28.65 -6.31
CA GLY A 110 16.25 -29.56 -5.33
C GLY A 110 17.60 -29.06 -4.85
N ASP A 111 18.64 -29.89 -4.98
CA ASP A 111 20.04 -29.54 -4.63
C ASP A 111 20.77 -28.82 -5.78
N ALA A 112 20.15 -28.67 -6.94
CA ALA A 112 20.75 -28.04 -8.11
C ALA A 112 20.42 -26.57 -8.24
N LEU A 113 21.40 -25.77 -8.68
CA LEU A 113 21.23 -24.36 -9.03
C LEU A 113 21.26 -24.22 -10.55
N ARG A 114 20.22 -23.64 -11.11
CA ARG A 114 20.13 -23.32 -12.54
C ARG A 114 20.25 -21.83 -12.75
N ALA A 115 21.25 -21.39 -13.50
CA ALA A 115 21.46 -19.98 -13.78
C ALA A 115 20.26 -19.38 -14.53
N LEU A 116 19.81 -18.21 -14.08
CA LEU A 116 18.76 -17.41 -14.65
C LEU A 116 19.33 -16.18 -15.36
N ASP A 117 18.56 -15.62 -16.29
CA ASP A 117 18.80 -14.28 -16.81
C ASP A 117 18.63 -13.28 -15.66
N THR A 118 19.75 -12.67 -15.26
CA THR A 118 19.80 -11.74 -14.10
C THR A 118 18.83 -10.57 -14.26
N SER A 119 18.64 -10.04 -15.46
CA SER A 119 17.69 -8.95 -15.70
C SER A 119 16.24 -9.36 -15.46
N LYS A 120 15.86 -10.55 -15.94
CA LYS A 120 14.50 -11.07 -15.80
C LYS A 120 14.19 -11.46 -14.36
N ALA A 121 15.13 -12.13 -13.68
CA ALA A 121 15.00 -12.50 -12.28
C ALA A 121 14.85 -11.26 -11.38
N ARG A 122 15.71 -10.25 -11.60
CA ARG A 122 15.62 -8.97 -10.89
C ARG A 122 14.32 -8.23 -11.17
N THR A 123 13.83 -8.27 -12.41
CA THR A 123 12.52 -7.67 -12.76
C THR A 123 11.39 -8.34 -12.00
N LEU A 124 11.41 -9.67 -11.88
CA LEU A 124 10.39 -10.41 -11.13
C LEU A 124 10.44 -10.06 -9.63
N ALA A 125 11.61 -10.10 -9.00
CA ALA A 125 11.77 -9.71 -7.60
C ALA A 125 11.34 -8.24 -7.33
N ASN A 126 11.59 -7.34 -8.28
CA ASN A 126 11.20 -5.93 -8.18
C ASN A 126 9.69 -5.69 -8.20
N VAL A 127 8.88 -6.64 -8.65
CA VAL A 127 7.42 -6.52 -8.56
C VAL A 127 6.99 -6.38 -7.09
N VAL A 128 7.59 -7.16 -6.20
CA VAL A 128 7.32 -7.10 -4.75
C VAL A 128 8.17 -6.02 -4.07
N ASN A 129 9.47 -5.96 -4.41
CA ASN A 129 10.40 -4.99 -3.81
C ASN A 129 9.97 -3.53 -3.97
N ARG A 130 9.14 -3.22 -4.96
CA ARG A 130 8.66 -1.87 -5.28
C ARG A 130 7.15 -1.81 -5.48
N ILE A 131 6.42 -2.68 -4.77
CA ILE A 131 4.97 -2.67 -4.85
C ILE A 131 4.41 -1.31 -4.44
N THR A 132 3.39 -0.86 -5.14
CA THR A 132 2.64 0.35 -4.81
C THR A 132 1.19 -0.01 -4.56
N TRP A 133 0.68 0.42 -3.43
CA TRP A 133 -0.71 0.21 -3.04
C TRP A 133 -1.62 1.17 -3.81
N LYS A 134 -2.75 0.66 -4.27
CA LYS A 134 -3.75 1.49 -4.96
C LYS A 134 -4.62 2.26 -3.98
N SER A 135 -5.05 1.60 -2.92
CA SER A 135 -5.85 2.16 -1.83
C SER A 135 -5.84 1.22 -0.65
N CYS A 136 -6.00 1.73 0.55
CA CYS A 136 -6.36 0.94 1.71
C CYS A 136 -7.88 0.69 1.68
N VAL A 137 -8.31 -0.53 1.92
CA VAL A 137 -9.74 -0.91 1.92
C VAL A 137 -10.26 -1.28 3.31
N ASP A 138 -9.34 -1.62 4.22
CA ASP A 138 -9.63 -1.96 5.61
C ASP A 138 -8.50 -1.43 6.49
N THR A 139 -8.84 -0.56 7.43
CA THR A 139 -7.88 0.06 8.37
C THR A 139 -7.84 -0.63 9.72
N ALA A 140 -8.68 -1.64 9.91
CA ALA A 140 -8.83 -2.38 11.16
C ALA A 140 -8.90 -3.90 10.90
N TYR A 141 -8.12 -4.35 9.91
CA TYR A 141 -8.06 -5.76 9.54
C TYR A 141 -7.79 -6.64 10.78
N ALA A 142 -8.62 -7.65 10.94
CA ALA A 142 -8.50 -8.67 11.96
C ALA A 142 -8.48 -10.07 11.33
N ASP A 143 -7.88 -11.03 12.00
CA ASP A 143 -7.67 -12.39 11.46
C ASP A 143 -8.97 -13.08 11.03
N ASP A 144 -10.12 -12.77 11.65
CA ASP A 144 -11.43 -13.29 11.28
C ASP A 144 -11.96 -12.71 9.95
N ALA A 145 -11.37 -11.64 9.44
CA ALA A 145 -11.68 -11.07 8.12
C ALA A 145 -10.89 -11.71 6.97
N ALA A 146 -9.97 -12.64 7.25
CA ALA A 146 -9.12 -13.28 6.23
C ALA A 146 -9.95 -13.90 5.09
N ALA A 147 -11.03 -14.60 5.40
CA ALA A 147 -11.92 -15.20 4.41
C ALA A 147 -12.60 -14.16 3.50
N THR A 148 -12.88 -12.96 4.00
CA THR A 148 -13.51 -11.88 3.21
C THR A 148 -12.62 -11.42 2.06
N TYR A 149 -11.32 -11.40 2.28
CA TYR A 149 -10.31 -10.96 1.32
C TYR A 149 -9.61 -12.12 0.61
N GLY A 150 -9.89 -13.38 1.01
CA GLY A 150 -9.30 -14.59 0.43
C GLY A 150 -7.87 -14.85 0.91
N PHE A 151 -7.53 -14.41 2.13
CA PHE A 151 -6.20 -14.62 2.72
C PHE A 151 -6.07 -15.95 3.45
N ASP A 152 -7.17 -16.65 3.70
CA ASP A 152 -7.22 -18.02 4.21
C ASP A 152 -6.89 -19.06 3.12
N ASP A 153 -7.05 -18.71 1.85
CA ASP A 153 -6.64 -19.51 0.68
C ASP A 153 -6.05 -18.54 -0.38
N PRO A 154 -4.83 -18.02 -0.15
CA PRO A 154 -4.27 -16.98 -0.98
C PRO A 154 -3.96 -17.47 -2.41
N VAL A 155 -4.19 -16.61 -3.40
CA VAL A 155 -3.83 -16.85 -4.80
C VAL A 155 -2.32 -17.04 -4.95
N LEU A 156 -1.55 -16.27 -4.18
CA LEU A 156 -0.11 -16.45 -4.04
C LEU A 156 0.41 -15.80 -2.74
N THR A 157 1.53 -16.34 -2.28
CA THR A 157 2.38 -15.69 -1.27
C THR A 157 3.75 -15.45 -1.88
N ALA A 158 4.27 -14.24 -1.75
CA ALA A 158 5.59 -13.90 -2.25
C ALA A 158 6.49 -13.42 -1.09
N THR A 159 7.64 -14.04 -0.94
CA THR A 159 8.65 -13.71 0.06
C THR A 159 9.87 -13.10 -0.62
N LEU A 160 10.25 -11.91 -0.20
CA LEU A 160 11.44 -11.21 -0.64
C LEU A 160 12.43 -11.16 0.52
N SER A 161 13.59 -11.80 0.36
CA SER A 161 14.70 -11.68 1.31
C SER A 161 15.67 -10.62 0.83
N TYR A 162 16.14 -9.78 1.73
CA TYR A 162 17.05 -8.68 1.44
C TYR A 162 17.89 -8.33 2.67
N THR A 163 18.91 -7.50 2.49
CA THR A 163 19.65 -6.91 3.61
C THR A 163 19.25 -5.46 3.80
N ASN A 164 19.09 -5.07 5.06
CA ASN A 164 18.86 -3.70 5.49
C ASN A 164 19.89 -3.36 6.57
N ASP A 165 20.75 -2.37 6.33
CA ASP A 165 21.87 -2.01 7.22
C ASP A 165 22.71 -3.25 7.63
N ASP A 166 23.04 -4.11 6.65
CA ASP A 166 23.77 -5.38 6.79
C ASP A 166 23.03 -6.47 7.61
N GLU A 167 21.79 -6.23 8.04
CA GLU A 167 20.97 -7.22 8.73
C GLU A 167 20.01 -7.92 7.77
N PRO A 168 19.89 -9.27 7.83
CA PRO A 168 18.91 -10.00 7.04
C PRO A 168 17.49 -9.58 7.40
N SER A 169 16.69 -9.33 6.37
CA SER A 169 15.29 -8.91 6.49
C SER A 169 14.44 -9.64 5.47
N GLU A 170 13.17 -9.80 5.78
CA GLU A 170 12.19 -10.40 4.87
C GLU A 170 10.96 -9.50 4.75
N TYR A 171 10.37 -9.55 3.58
CA TYR A 171 9.07 -8.94 3.31
C TYR A 171 8.17 -9.98 2.66
N VAL A 172 7.06 -10.28 3.31
CA VAL A 172 6.09 -11.26 2.84
C VAL A 172 4.86 -10.52 2.33
N LEU A 173 4.47 -10.80 1.10
CA LEU A 173 3.27 -10.28 0.47
C LEU A 173 2.27 -11.42 0.28
N VAL A 174 1.12 -11.33 0.92
CA VAL A 174 0.00 -12.24 0.72
C VAL A 174 -0.99 -11.62 -0.24
N VAL A 175 -1.35 -12.33 -1.31
CA VAL A 175 -2.32 -11.89 -2.32
C VAL A 175 -3.54 -12.82 -2.28
N GLY A 176 -4.65 -12.25 -1.88
CA GLY A 176 -5.93 -12.95 -1.76
C GLY A 176 -6.80 -12.88 -3.02
N SER A 177 -8.09 -12.79 -2.82
CA SER A 177 -9.09 -12.81 -3.90
C SER A 177 -9.11 -11.53 -4.74
N LYS A 178 -9.79 -11.58 -5.88
CA LYS A 178 -9.97 -10.40 -6.74
C LYS A 178 -10.89 -9.38 -6.11
N ALA A 179 -10.43 -8.14 -6.02
CA ALA A 179 -11.24 -6.99 -5.67
C ALA A 179 -11.99 -6.42 -6.90
N SER A 180 -11.41 -6.57 -8.12
CA SER A 180 -12.02 -6.14 -9.39
C SER A 180 -11.42 -6.94 -10.57
N SER A 181 -11.77 -6.57 -11.79
CA SER A 181 -11.20 -7.20 -13.01
C SER A 181 -9.67 -7.09 -13.09
N SER A 182 -9.06 -6.10 -12.46
CA SER A 182 -7.62 -5.78 -12.57
C SER A 182 -6.90 -5.59 -11.23
N THR A 183 -7.59 -5.80 -10.10
CA THR A 183 -7.01 -5.61 -8.76
C THR A 183 -7.29 -6.81 -7.87
N TYR A 184 -6.40 -7.07 -6.96
CA TYR A 184 -6.50 -8.08 -5.92
C TYR A 184 -6.41 -7.43 -4.55
N TYR A 185 -6.97 -8.06 -3.55
CA TYR A 185 -6.65 -7.76 -2.17
C TYR A 185 -5.25 -8.28 -1.87
N ALA A 186 -4.47 -7.51 -1.14
CA ALA A 186 -3.16 -7.93 -0.70
C ALA A 186 -2.79 -7.22 0.60
N HIS A 187 -1.95 -7.87 1.42
CA HIS A 187 -1.39 -7.26 2.61
C HIS A 187 0.05 -7.76 2.82
N PRO A 188 0.92 -6.98 3.46
CA PRO A 188 2.16 -7.46 4.05
C PRO A 188 1.85 -8.33 5.27
N ALA A 189 2.65 -9.40 5.52
CA ALA A 189 2.46 -10.32 6.64
C ALA A 189 3.65 -10.30 7.60
#